data_699258cc919e3422bd6bb6830aab4140
#
_entry.id   699258cc919e3422bd6bb6830aab4140
#
_cell.length_a   1.000
_cell.length_b   1.000
_cell.length_c   1.000
_cell.angle_alpha   90.00
_cell.angle_beta   90.00
_cell.angle_gamma   90.00
#
_symmetry.space_group_name_H-M   'P 1'
#
loop_
_entity.id
_entity.type
_entity.pdbx_description
1 polymer ?
#
loop_
_entity_poly.entity_id
_entity_poly.type
_entity_poly.pdbx_seq_one_letter_code
_entity_poly.pdbx_strand_id
1 'polypeptide(L)'
;MQLKSLQIQGFKSFPDKTELVFGRGMTAVVGPNGSGKSNISDAVRWVLGEQSTRNLRGEKMEDVIFLGTHNRKPTGFASVSLTIDNTDRQLAVDADDVTITRKLYRSGESEYRINKTAVRLKDITELLMDTGLGRDGYSIIGQGRIEEIVSAKSNQRREIFEEAAGISKYRYRKAEAEKKLDSAYENLLRLKDIMGELESRVEPLREQSEKANRFLTLSGEKKTLE
;
A
#
# COMPACT_ATOMS: atom_id res chain seq x y z
N MET A 1 -8.07 21.10 -7.36
CA MET A 1 -8.56 19.89 -6.65
C MET A 1 -9.33 20.30 -5.40
N GLN A 2 -10.54 19.76 -5.14
CA GLN A 2 -11.40 20.12 -3.99
C GLN A 2 -12.12 18.85 -3.49
N LEU A 3 -12.32 18.74 -2.16
CA LEU A 3 -13.17 17.70 -1.60
C LEU A 3 -14.65 17.98 -1.91
N LYS A 4 -15.37 17.01 -2.48
CA LYS A 4 -16.81 17.10 -2.77
C LYS A 4 -17.65 16.44 -1.71
N SER A 5 -17.36 15.18 -1.39
CA SER A 5 -18.11 14.47 -0.35
C SER A 5 -17.29 13.40 0.34
N LEU A 6 -17.67 13.08 1.56
CA LEU A 6 -17.17 11.97 2.34
C LEU A 6 -18.35 11.10 2.79
N GLN A 7 -18.36 9.85 2.35
CA GLN A 7 -19.37 8.87 2.72
C GLN A 7 -18.75 7.86 3.69
N ILE A 8 -19.39 7.65 4.82
CA ILE A 8 -18.92 6.80 5.91
C ILE A 8 -20.01 5.80 6.26
N GLN A 9 -19.68 4.53 6.44
CA GLN A 9 -20.61 3.49 6.89
C GLN A 9 -19.86 2.43 7.70
N GLY A 10 -20.42 2.04 8.84
CA GLY A 10 -19.84 1.00 9.71
C GLY A 10 -18.48 1.37 10.29
N PHE A 11 -18.09 2.63 10.26
CA PHE A 11 -16.78 3.11 10.68
C PHE A 11 -16.86 3.80 12.05
N LYS A 12 -16.17 3.26 13.05
CA LYS A 12 -16.10 3.77 14.43
C LYS A 12 -17.46 4.14 15.01
N SER A 13 -17.81 5.42 15.09
CA SER A 13 -19.08 5.93 15.63
C SER A 13 -20.18 6.10 14.58
N PHE A 14 -19.95 5.68 13.34
CA PHE A 14 -20.89 5.82 12.22
C PHE A 14 -21.43 4.45 11.78
N PRO A 15 -22.46 3.88 12.42
CA PRO A 15 -23.02 2.59 12.04
C PRO A 15 -23.74 2.64 10.69
N ASP A 16 -24.52 3.70 10.47
CA ASP A 16 -25.31 3.89 9.28
C ASP A 16 -24.54 4.65 8.21
N LYS A 17 -25.01 4.57 6.97
CA LYS A 17 -24.47 5.34 5.86
C LYS A 17 -24.70 6.83 6.10
N THR A 18 -23.62 7.53 6.34
CA THR A 18 -23.59 8.99 6.57
C THR A 18 -22.81 9.65 5.44
N GLU A 19 -23.38 10.67 4.84
CA GLU A 19 -22.71 11.46 3.79
C GLU A 19 -22.53 12.89 4.24
N LEU A 20 -21.31 13.38 4.13
CA LEU A 20 -20.91 14.76 4.37
C LEU A 20 -20.56 15.39 3.02
N VAL A 21 -21.31 16.41 2.63
CA VAL A 21 -21.06 17.16 1.40
C VAL A 21 -20.33 18.44 1.76
N PHE A 22 -19.21 18.69 1.06
CA PHE A 22 -18.37 19.87 1.28
C PHE A 22 -18.68 20.93 0.23
N GLY A 23 -18.96 22.13 0.68
CA GLY A 23 -19.10 23.31 -0.19
C GLY A 23 -17.73 23.87 -0.63
N ARG A 24 -17.76 24.88 -1.49
CA ARG A 24 -16.54 25.65 -1.81
C ARG A 24 -16.11 26.48 -0.60
N GLY A 25 -14.80 26.56 -0.37
CA GLY A 25 -14.22 27.33 0.73
C GLY A 25 -14.00 26.52 1.99
N MET A 26 -14.20 27.12 3.16
CA MET A 26 -13.94 26.53 4.46
C MET A 26 -15.18 25.79 5.00
N THR A 27 -15.03 24.56 5.43
CA THR A 27 -16.05 23.77 6.14
C THR A 27 -15.59 23.51 7.56
N ALA A 28 -16.39 23.90 8.56
CA ALA A 28 -16.13 23.63 9.96
C ALA A 28 -17.06 22.53 10.49
N VAL A 29 -16.49 21.53 11.18
CA VAL A 29 -17.24 20.49 11.88
C VAL A 29 -17.20 20.78 13.37
N VAL A 30 -18.34 21.14 13.95
CA VAL A 30 -18.46 21.51 15.36
C VAL A 30 -19.38 20.56 16.11
N GLY A 31 -19.20 20.43 17.42
CA GLY A 31 -20.00 19.57 18.26
C GLY A 31 -19.35 19.31 19.62
N PRO A 32 -20.07 18.74 20.61
CA PRO A 32 -19.54 18.43 21.92
C PRO A 32 -18.46 17.32 21.87
N ASN A 33 -17.75 17.12 22.97
CA ASN A 33 -16.79 16.02 23.10
C ASN A 33 -17.52 14.67 22.96
N GLY A 34 -16.90 13.71 22.27
CA GLY A 34 -17.52 12.40 22.01
C GLY A 34 -18.48 12.33 20.82
N SER A 35 -18.83 13.45 20.17
CA SER A 35 -19.76 13.46 19.01
C SER A 35 -19.21 12.85 17.71
N GLY A 36 -17.99 12.36 17.69
CA GLY A 36 -17.41 11.70 16.51
C GLY A 36 -16.62 12.61 15.56
N LYS A 37 -16.39 13.90 15.88
CA LYS A 37 -15.62 14.85 15.03
C LYS A 37 -14.26 14.29 14.60
N SER A 38 -13.50 13.75 15.53
CA SER A 38 -12.18 13.15 15.23
C SER A 38 -12.30 11.88 14.40
N ASN A 39 -13.43 11.19 14.42
CA ASN A 39 -13.66 10.00 13.59
C ASN A 39 -13.85 10.36 12.11
N ILE A 40 -14.31 11.56 11.80
CA ILE A 40 -14.35 12.08 10.43
C ILE A 40 -12.93 12.26 9.89
N SER A 41 -12.04 12.87 10.67
CA SER A 41 -10.62 13.02 10.30
C SER A 41 -9.94 11.65 10.14
N ASP A 42 -10.23 10.71 11.04
CA ASP A 42 -9.71 9.35 10.91
C ASP A 42 -10.23 8.64 9.66
N ALA A 43 -11.50 8.84 9.29
CA ALA A 43 -12.09 8.28 8.07
C ALA A 43 -11.37 8.81 6.81
N VAL A 44 -11.10 10.12 6.77
CA VAL A 44 -10.33 10.73 5.66
C VAL A 44 -8.92 10.13 5.59
N ARG A 45 -8.19 10.06 6.69
CA ARG A 45 -6.86 9.44 6.72
C ARG A 45 -6.89 7.99 6.29
N TRP A 46 -7.86 7.25 6.80
CA TRP A 46 -7.99 5.83 6.53
C TRP A 46 -8.23 5.53 5.06
N VAL A 47 -9.14 6.27 4.39
CA VAL A 47 -9.44 6.06 2.96
C VAL A 47 -8.27 6.48 2.06
N LEU A 48 -7.46 7.45 2.49
CA LEU A 48 -6.25 7.91 1.79
C LEU A 48 -5.02 6.99 2.01
N GLY A 49 -5.19 5.87 2.73
CA GLY A 49 -4.18 4.82 2.79
C GLY A 49 -3.46 4.68 4.14
N GLU A 50 -3.92 5.32 5.22
CA GLU A 50 -3.32 5.12 6.54
C GLU A 50 -3.38 3.65 6.97
N GLN A 51 -2.23 3.08 7.33
CA GLN A 51 -2.06 1.70 7.78
C GLN A 51 -1.73 1.61 9.28
N SER A 52 -1.30 2.72 9.89
CA SER A 52 -0.98 2.75 11.30
C SER A 52 -2.26 2.76 12.14
N THR A 53 -2.48 1.69 12.90
CA THR A 53 -3.60 1.59 13.83
C THR A 53 -3.51 2.66 14.92
N ARG A 54 -2.29 3.01 15.36
CA ARG A 54 -2.03 4.06 16.34
C ARG A 54 -2.51 5.43 15.84
N ASN A 55 -2.26 5.77 14.57
CA ASN A 55 -2.72 7.02 13.97
C ASN A 55 -4.24 7.07 13.86
N LEU A 56 -4.87 5.91 13.80
CA LEU A 56 -6.33 5.74 13.81
C LEU A 56 -6.89 5.51 15.22
N ARG A 57 -6.07 5.63 16.28
CA ARG A 57 -6.46 5.47 17.68
C ARG A 57 -7.10 4.10 17.96
N GLY A 58 -6.57 3.03 17.37
CA GLY A 58 -6.93 1.65 17.57
C GLY A 58 -5.71 0.77 17.86
N GLU A 59 -5.93 -0.43 18.35
CA GLU A 59 -4.90 -1.45 18.56
C GLU A 59 -4.75 -2.33 17.32
N LYS A 60 -5.88 -2.66 16.70
CA LYS A 60 -5.97 -3.46 15.46
C LYS A 60 -6.70 -2.67 14.37
N MET A 61 -6.49 -3.07 13.12
CA MET A 61 -7.15 -2.40 11.99
C MET A 61 -8.67 -2.60 12.04
N GLU A 62 -9.14 -3.74 12.53
CA GLU A 62 -10.55 -4.07 12.68
C GLU A 62 -11.28 -3.17 13.70
N ASP A 63 -10.55 -2.47 14.57
CA ASP A 63 -11.11 -1.52 15.53
C ASP A 63 -11.73 -0.28 14.86
N VAL A 64 -11.47 -0.08 13.57
CA VAL A 64 -12.19 0.94 12.79
C VAL A 64 -13.62 0.52 12.48
N ILE A 65 -13.97 -0.77 12.60
CA ILE A 65 -15.32 -1.27 12.35
C ILE A 65 -16.19 -1.01 13.58
N PHE A 66 -17.40 -0.49 13.39
CA PHE A 66 -18.32 -0.23 14.46
C PHE A 66 -18.61 -1.49 15.29
N LEU A 67 -18.25 -1.43 16.55
CA LEU A 67 -18.33 -2.57 17.50
C LEU A 67 -19.73 -2.82 18.06
N GLY A 68 -20.67 -1.92 17.76
CA GLY A 68 -21.99 -1.94 18.37
C GLY A 68 -22.10 -1.10 19.62
N THR A 69 -23.30 -0.92 20.08
CA THR A 69 -23.67 -0.27 21.36
C THR A 69 -24.71 -1.10 22.05
N HIS A 70 -25.13 -0.72 23.25
CA HIS A 70 -26.22 -1.39 23.97
C HIS A 70 -27.51 -1.51 23.10
N ASN A 71 -27.77 -0.52 22.24
CA ASN A 71 -28.98 -0.44 21.42
C ASN A 71 -28.77 -0.78 19.93
N ARG A 72 -27.53 -1.05 19.48
CA ARG A 72 -27.21 -1.32 18.08
C ARG A 72 -26.23 -2.47 17.92
N LYS A 73 -26.53 -3.37 17.00
CA LYS A 73 -25.65 -4.50 16.69
C LYS A 73 -24.35 -4.02 16.00
N PRO A 74 -23.24 -4.74 16.18
CA PRO A 74 -22.01 -4.46 15.46
C PRO A 74 -22.19 -4.64 13.94
N THR A 75 -21.44 -3.88 13.14
CA THR A 75 -21.44 -4.03 11.67
C THR A 75 -20.42 -5.09 11.24
N GLY A 76 -20.65 -5.71 10.09
CA GLY A 76 -19.74 -6.70 9.50
C GLY A 76 -18.55 -6.08 8.77
N PHE A 77 -18.62 -4.79 8.47
CA PHE A 77 -17.58 -4.07 7.72
C PHE A 77 -17.59 -2.58 8.05
N ALA A 78 -16.48 -1.92 7.73
CA ALA A 78 -16.37 -0.47 7.61
C ALA A 78 -16.13 -0.10 6.15
N SER A 79 -16.79 0.97 5.68
CA SER A 79 -16.60 1.51 4.33
C SER A 79 -16.52 3.03 4.39
N VAL A 80 -15.50 3.58 3.73
CA VAL A 80 -15.36 5.03 3.56
C VAL A 80 -15.08 5.31 2.10
N SER A 81 -15.81 6.28 1.54
CA SER A 81 -15.62 6.79 0.19
C SER A 81 -15.39 8.29 0.22
N LEU A 82 -14.32 8.75 -0.40
CA LEU A 82 -13.97 10.15 -0.53
C LEU A 82 -14.05 10.55 -1.99
N THR A 83 -14.90 11.53 -2.31
CA THR A 83 -15.03 12.08 -3.67
C THR A 83 -14.32 13.42 -3.76
N ILE A 84 -13.45 13.52 -4.76
CA ILE A 84 -12.59 14.66 -5.03
C ILE A 84 -12.93 15.21 -6.41
N ASP A 85 -13.06 16.53 -6.52
CA ASP A 85 -13.13 17.25 -7.79
C ASP A 85 -11.77 17.21 -8.48
N ASN A 86 -11.74 16.70 -9.70
CA ASN A 86 -10.55 16.55 -10.55
C ASN A 86 -10.73 17.26 -11.89
N THR A 87 -11.54 18.31 -11.95
CA THR A 87 -11.75 19.11 -13.18
C THR A 87 -10.45 19.76 -13.65
N ASP A 88 -9.52 20.03 -12.75
CA ASP A 88 -8.17 20.54 -13.01
C ASP A 88 -7.15 19.45 -13.40
N ARG A 89 -7.58 18.17 -13.49
CA ARG A 89 -6.73 17.02 -13.89
C ARG A 89 -5.45 16.85 -13.08
N GLN A 90 -5.44 17.27 -11.82
CA GLN A 90 -4.29 17.04 -10.92
C GLN A 90 -4.11 15.56 -10.59
N LEU A 91 -5.21 14.81 -10.48
CA LEU A 91 -5.15 13.35 -10.38
C LEU A 91 -5.06 12.73 -11.78
N ALA A 92 -4.16 11.77 -11.98
CA ALA A 92 -3.94 11.09 -13.25
C ALA A 92 -5.08 10.09 -13.57
N VAL A 93 -6.31 10.57 -13.51
CA VAL A 93 -7.55 9.82 -13.83
C VAL A 93 -8.37 10.67 -14.79
N ASP A 94 -8.82 10.08 -15.87
CA ASP A 94 -9.67 10.77 -16.86
C ASP A 94 -11.15 10.77 -16.41
N ALA A 95 -11.41 11.51 -15.34
CA ALA A 95 -12.74 11.74 -14.80
C ALA A 95 -12.76 13.08 -14.04
N ASP A 96 -13.87 13.80 -14.11
CA ASP A 96 -14.07 15.07 -13.39
C ASP A 96 -14.23 14.85 -11.90
N ASP A 97 -14.78 13.71 -11.51
CA ASP A 97 -14.90 13.28 -10.13
C ASP A 97 -14.11 11.96 -9.92
N VAL A 98 -13.25 11.97 -8.93
CA VAL A 98 -12.50 10.78 -8.52
C VAL A 98 -12.95 10.38 -7.13
N THR A 99 -13.55 9.19 -7.04
CA THR A 99 -13.99 8.60 -5.77
C THR A 99 -13.04 7.50 -5.35
N ILE A 100 -12.36 7.68 -4.23
CA ILE A 100 -11.52 6.67 -3.60
C ILE A 100 -12.36 5.99 -2.53
N THR A 101 -12.44 4.66 -2.57
CA THR A 101 -13.18 3.86 -1.59
C THR A 101 -12.27 2.84 -0.95
N ARG A 102 -12.34 2.75 0.37
CA ARG A 102 -11.75 1.67 1.15
C ARG A 102 -12.82 0.97 1.94
N LYS A 103 -12.78 -0.37 1.94
CA LYS A 103 -13.67 -1.23 2.71
C LYS A 103 -12.85 -2.26 3.46
N LEU A 104 -13.21 -2.51 4.71
CA LEU A 104 -12.58 -3.51 5.57
C LEU A 104 -13.66 -4.40 6.16
N TYR A 105 -13.47 -5.68 6.03
CA TYR A 105 -14.34 -6.71 6.64
C TYR A 105 -13.76 -7.20 7.96
N ARG A 106 -14.60 -7.78 8.82
CA ARG A 106 -14.14 -8.39 10.10
C ARG A 106 -13.24 -9.60 9.89
N SER A 107 -13.21 -10.18 8.70
CA SER A 107 -12.24 -11.21 8.29
C SER A 107 -10.80 -10.68 8.17
N GLY A 108 -10.59 -9.35 8.23
CA GLY A 108 -9.32 -8.70 7.94
C GLY A 108 -9.12 -8.37 6.45
N GLU A 109 -10.01 -8.82 5.58
CA GLU A 109 -9.95 -8.53 4.15
C GLU A 109 -10.23 -7.05 3.88
N SER A 110 -9.37 -6.43 3.06
CA SER A 110 -9.48 -5.01 2.66
C SER A 110 -9.67 -4.89 1.16
N GLU A 111 -10.68 -4.12 0.76
CA GLU A 111 -10.92 -3.74 -0.63
C GLU A 111 -10.60 -2.25 -0.83
N TYR A 112 -9.99 -1.95 -1.97
CA TYR A 112 -9.71 -0.60 -2.40
C TYR A 112 -10.26 -0.38 -3.80
N ARG A 113 -10.86 0.80 -4.05
CA ARG A 113 -11.41 1.15 -5.36
C ARG A 113 -11.10 2.60 -5.71
N ILE A 114 -10.84 2.85 -6.99
CA ILE A 114 -10.87 4.17 -7.59
C ILE A 114 -12.05 4.19 -8.54
N ASN A 115 -13.00 5.06 -8.29
CA ASN A 115 -14.32 5.07 -8.92
C ASN A 115 -15.00 3.71 -8.70
N LYS A 116 -15.26 2.94 -9.75
CA LYS A 116 -15.87 1.61 -9.67
C LYS A 116 -14.84 0.47 -9.83
N THR A 117 -13.58 0.79 -10.13
CA THR A 117 -12.52 -0.18 -10.42
C THR A 117 -11.80 -0.60 -9.15
N ALA A 118 -11.68 -1.90 -8.92
CA ALA A 118 -10.87 -2.44 -7.84
C ALA A 118 -9.38 -2.22 -8.13
N VAL A 119 -8.64 -1.73 -7.13
CA VAL A 119 -7.22 -1.39 -7.23
C VAL A 119 -6.48 -1.87 -5.98
N ARG A 120 -5.16 -1.80 -6.01
CA ARG A 120 -4.33 -2.06 -4.83
C ARG A 120 -4.10 -0.77 -4.04
N LEU A 121 -3.81 -0.91 -2.75
CA LEU A 121 -3.41 0.23 -1.93
C LEU A 121 -2.25 1.04 -2.54
N LYS A 122 -1.30 0.34 -3.18
CA LYS A 122 -0.18 0.96 -3.89
C LYS A 122 -0.65 1.95 -4.96
N ASP A 123 -1.68 1.59 -5.72
CA ASP A 123 -2.20 2.42 -6.82
C ASP A 123 -2.86 3.71 -6.27
N ILE A 124 -3.53 3.62 -5.12
CA ILE A 124 -4.05 4.80 -4.41
C ILE A 124 -2.91 5.69 -3.92
N THR A 125 -1.88 5.09 -3.32
CA THR A 125 -0.71 5.83 -2.84
C THR A 125 -0.01 6.56 -3.99
N GLU A 126 0.21 5.89 -5.13
CA GLU A 126 0.82 6.48 -6.32
C GLU A 126 -0.05 7.59 -6.93
N LEU A 127 -1.38 7.42 -6.94
CA LEU A 127 -2.32 8.43 -7.44
C LEU A 127 -2.28 9.71 -6.60
N LEU A 128 -2.10 9.59 -5.29
CA LEU A 128 -2.13 10.71 -4.36
C LEU A 128 -0.75 11.35 -4.14
N MET A 129 0.34 10.71 -4.59
CA MET A 129 1.68 11.30 -4.54
C MET A 129 1.71 12.62 -5.32
N ASP A 130 2.42 13.60 -4.81
CA ASP A 130 2.56 14.95 -5.36
C ASP A 130 1.29 15.82 -5.28
N THR A 131 0.18 15.31 -4.74
CA THR A 131 -1.03 16.12 -4.50
C THR A 131 -1.08 16.71 -3.10
N GLY A 132 -0.15 16.33 -2.22
CA GLY A 132 -0.16 16.64 -0.80
C GLY A 132 -1.28 15.91 -0.02
N LEU A 133 -2.12 15.11 -0.71
CA LEU A 133 -3.15 14.25 -0.14
C LEU A 133 -2.59 12.84 -0.07
N GLY A 134 -2.19 12.34 1.00
CA GLY A 134 -1.71 10.98 1.11
C GLY A 134 -1.41 10.64 2.55
N ARG A 135 -0.94 9.44 2.77
CA ARG A 135 -0.56 8.96 4.10
C ARG A 135 0.47 9.87 4.76
N ASP A 136 1.49 10.25 4.00
CA ASP A 136 2.61 11.08 4.46
C ASP A 136 2.43 12.57 4.09
N GLY A 137 1.25 12.92 3.48
CA GLY A 137 0.91 14.25 2.99
C GLY A 137 0.78 15.30 4.10
N TYR A 138 1.21 16.51 3.78
CA TYR A 138 1.09 17.68 4.67
C TYR A 138 -0.34 18.27 4.69
N SER A 139 -1.23 17.81 3.83
CA SER A 139 -2.61 18.33 3.73
C SER A 139 -3.52 17.89 4.89
N ILE A 140 -3.16 16.83 5.62
CA ILE A 140 -3.93 16.36 6.78
C ILE A 140 -3.12 16.59 8.06
N ILE A 141 -3.35 17.73 8.69
CA ILE A 141 -2.68 18.09 9.93
C ILE A 141 -3.48 17.53 11.11
N GLY A 142 -2.93 16.51 11.77
CA GLY A 142 -3.51 15.98 13.01
C GLY A 142 -3.15 16.79 14.24
N GLN A 143 -3.89 16.56 15.31
CA GLN A 143 -3.59 17.14 16.61
C GLN A 143 -2.16 16.74 17.05
N GLY A 144 -1.33 17.72 17.44
CA GLY A 144 0.08 17.50 17.83
C GLY A 144 1.07 17.36 16.65
N ARG A 145 0.60 17.22 15.43
CA ARG A 145 1.48 17.00 14.27
C ARG A 145 2.40 18.19 13.96
N ILE A 146 1.92 19.43 14.20
CA ILE A 146 2.73 20.64 14.01
C ILE A 146 3.92 20.65 14.98
N GLU A 147 3.70 20.30 16.25
CA GLU A 147 4.75 20.21 17.26
C GLU A 147 5.79 19.13 16.88
N GLU A 148 5.35 17.97 16.39
CA GLU A 148 6.23 16.94 15.86
C GLU A 148 7.10 17.45 14.70
N ILE A 149 6.50 18.17 13.74
CA ILE A 149 7.20 18.73 12.58
C ILE A 149 8.24 19.75 13.01
N VAL A 150 7.90 20.65 13.94
CA VAL A 150 8.81 21.70 14.43
C VAL A 150 9.96 21.10 15.23
N SER A 151 9.68 20.09 16.06
CA SER A 151 10.69 19.38 16.87
C SER A 151 11.46 18.32 16.11
N ALA A 152 11.02 17.98 14.89
CA ALA A 152 11.62 16.93 14.07
C ALA A 152 13.08 17.21 13.70
N LYS A 153 13.87 16.14 13.56
CA LYS A 153 15.26 16.21 13.07
C LYS A 153 15.30 16.73 11.61
N SER A 154 16.42 17.32 11.22
CA SER A 154 16.64 17.91 9.90
C SER A 154 16.19 17.03 8.72
N ASN A 155 16.47 15.73 8.78
CA ASN A 155 16.09 14.76 7.73
C ASN A 155 14.57 14.61 7.59
N GLN A 156 13.81 14.58 8.70
CA GLN A 156 12.36 14.48 8.67
C GLN A 156 11.71 15.77 8.16
N ARG A 157 12.26 16.94 8.52
CA ARG A 157 11.79 18.22 7.95
C ARG A 157 12.04 18.30 6.45
N ARG A 158 13.19 17.79 5.98
CA ARG A 158 13.51 17.71 4.56
C ARG A 158 12.45 16.92 3.77
N GLU A 159 11.95 15.82 4.30
CA GLU A 159 10.91 15.01 3.66
C GLU A 159 9.64 15.81 3.36
N ILE A 160 9.23 16.68 4.28
CA ILE A 160 8.06 17.56 4.10
C ILE A 160 8.29 18.57 2.97
N PHE A 161 9.51 19.14 2.89
CA PHE A 161 9.85 20.06 1.79
C PHE A 161 9.94 19.34 0.45
N GLU A 162 10.45 18.13 0.42
CA GLU A 162 10.52 17.29 -0.79
C GLU A 162 9.11 16.93 -1.28
N GLU A 163 8.18 16.66 -0.37
CA GLU A 163 6.78 16.41 -0.70
C GLU A 163 6.09 17.68 -1.24
N ALA A 164 6.28 18.80 -0.58
CA ALA A 164 5.75 20.08 -1.05
C ALA A 164 6.32 20.51 -2.42
N ALA A 165 7.54 20.05 -2.73
CA ALA A 165 8.19 20.28 -4.03
C ALA A 165 7.74 19.30 -5.12
N GLY A 166 6.86 18.33 -4.81
CA GLY A 166 6.33 17.35 -5.78
C GLY A 166 7.36 16.31 -6.23
N ILE A 167 8.38 16.00 -5.42
CA ILE A 167 9.42 15.02 -5.76
C ILE A 167 9.26 13.67 -5.06
N SER A 168 8.24 13.53 -4.23
CA SER A 168 7.95 12.30 -3.46
C SER A 168 7.74 11.08 -4.34
N LYS A 169 7.07 11.24 -5.48
CA LYS A 169 6.84 10.18 -6.47
C LYS A 169 8.15 9.65 -7.07
N TYR A 170 9.06 10.55 -7.40
CA TYR A 170 10.37 10.16 -7.96
C TYR A 170 11.21 9.44 -6.92
N ARG A 171 11.21 9.92 -5.66
CA ARG A 171 11.90 9.26 -4.54
C ARG A 171 11.35 7.84 -4.29
N TYR A 172 10.04 7.69 -4.29
CA TYR A 172 9.40 6.39 -4.15
C TYR A 172 9.78 5.43 -5.28
N ARG A 173 9.70 5.89 -6.53
CA ARG A 173 10.07 5.09 -7.71
C ARG A 173 11.55 4.72 -7.71
N LYS A 174 12.43 5.64 -7.29
CA LYS A 174 13.86 5.37 -7.11
C LYS A 174 14.08 4.26 -6.10
N ALA A 175 13.52 4.38 -4.90
CA ALA A 175 13.65 3.37 -3.84
C ALA A 175 13.10 2.00 -4.27
N GLU A 176 11.98 1.96 -5.01
CA GLU A 176 11.44 0.72 -5.57
C GLU A 176 12.37 0.09 -6.62
N ALA A 177 12.95 0.92 -7.48
CA ALA A 177 13.91 0.46 -8.49
C ALA A 177 15.19 -0.08 -7.84
N GLU A 178 15.74 0.61 -6.85
CA GLU A 178 16.90 0.16 -6.08
C GLU A 178 16.63 -1.19 -5.41
N LYS A 179 15.48 -1.35 -4.75
CA LYS A 179 15.09 -2.63 -4.14
C LYS A 179 14.98 -3.77 -5.16
N LYS A 180 14.44 -3.50 -6.36
CA LYS A 180 14.37 -4.50 -7.44
C LYS A 180 15.75 -4.86 -7.95
N LEU A 181 16.65 -3.87 -8.05
CA LEU A 181 18.04 -4.08 -8.49
C LEU A 181 18.80 -4.95 -7.49
N ASP A 182 18.67 -4.66 -6.19
CA ASP A 182 19.30 -5.46 -5.13
C ASP A 182 18.82 -6.93 -5.18
N SER A 183 17.50 -7.14 -5.30
CA SER A 183 16.95 -8.50 -5.44
C SER A 183 17.44 -9.22 -6.70
N ALA A 184 17.57 -8.51 -7.81
CA ALA A 184 18.11 -9.07 -9.05
C ALA A 184 19.60 -9.43 -8.90
N TYR A 185 20.35 -8.60 -8.20
CA TYR A 185 21.76 -8.86 -7.92
C TYR A 185 21.97 -10.10 -7.03
N GLU A 186 21.17 -10.24 -5.97
CA GLU A 186 21.18 -11.44 -5.11
C GLU A 186 20.84 -12.72 -5.91
N ASN A 187 19.84 -12.66 -6.78
CA ASN A 187 19.48 -13.78 -7.66
C ASN A 187 20.63 -14.12 -8.62
N LEU A 188 21.33 -13.13 -9.16
CA LEU A 188 22.47 -13.32 -10.06
C LEU A 188 23.64 -13.99 -9.33
N LEU A 189 23.94 -13.59 -8.09
CA LEU A 189 24.95 -14.25 -7.28
C LEU A 189 24.61 -15.75 -7.07
N ARG A 190 23.36 -16.02 -6.68
CA ARG A 190 22.88 -17.40 -6.50
C ARG A 190 22.99 -18.23 -7.77
N LEU A 191 22.66 -17.66 -8.93
CA LEU A 191 22.82 -18.36 -10.21
C LEU A 191 24.28 -18.63 -10.55
N LYS A 192 25.20 -17.71 -10.24
CA LYS A 192 26.64 -17.93 -10.42
C LYS A 192 27.16 -19.08 -9.54
N ASP A 193 26.69 -19.16 -8.30
CA ASP A 193 27.09 -20.26 -7.39
C ASP A 193 26.59 -21.61 -7.93
N ILE A 194 25.34 -21.68 -8.40
CA ILE A 194 24.79 -22.90 -9.02
C ILE A 194 25.57 -23.29 -10.29
N MET A 195 25.90 -22.30 -11.13
CA MET A 195 26.71 -22.54 -12.33
C MET A 195 28.09 -23.10 -11.96
N GLY A 196 28.78 -22.52 -10.98
CA GLY A 196 30.08 -22.99 -10.52
C GLY A 196 30.01 -24.45 -9.98
N GLU A 197 28.93 -24.78 -9.24
CA GLU A 197 28.70 -26.14 -8.77
C GLU A 197 28.49 -27.13 -9.95
N LEU A 198 27.66 -26.73 -10.92
CA LEU A 198 27.42 -27.57 -12.11
C LEU A 198 28.69 -27.76 -12.95
N GLU A 199 29.44 -26.70 -13.19
CA GLU A 199 30.70 -26.74 -13.92
C GLU A 199 31.72 -27.69 -13.26
N SER A 200 31.80 -27.68 -11.93
CA SER A 200 32.68 -28.56 -11.18
C SER A 200 32.32 -30.06 -11.32
N ARG A 201 31.05 -30.36 -11.65
CA ARG A 201 30.57 -31.74 -11.87
C ARG A 201 30.72 -32.25 -13.30
N VAL A 202 30.90 -31.36 -14.27
CA VAL A 202 30.94 -31.71 -15.69
C VAL A 202 32.11 -32.66 -15.99
N GLU A 203 33.33 -32.31 -15.56
CA GLU A 203 34.52 -33.13 -15.86
C GLU A 203 34.50 -34.50 -15.21
N PRO A 204 34.16 -34.67 -13.90
CA PRO A 204 33.98 -35.97 -13.30
C PRO A 204 32.90 -36.84 -13.98
N LEU A 205 31.80 -36.26 -14.40
CA LEU A 205 30.72 -36.96 -15.11
C LEU A 205 31.16 -37.38 -16.51
N ARG A 206 31.95 -36.57 -17.20
CA ARG A 206 32.53 -36.92 -18.50
C ARG A 206 33.44 -38.11 -18.39
N GLU A 207 34.38 -38.12 -17.43
CA GLU A 207 35.26 -39.27 -17.20
C GLU A 207 34.49 -40.56 -16.86
N GLN A 208 33.42 -40.43 -16.03
CA GLN A 208 32.57 -41.57 -15.71
C GLN A 208 31.82 -42.10 -16.94
N SER A 209 31.31 -41.20 -17.79
CA SER A 209 30.63 -41.56 -19.04
C SER A 209 31.58 -42.27 -20.01
N GLU A 210 32.81 -41.78 -20.16
CA GLU A 210 33.81 -42.43 -21.01
C GLU A 210 34.16 -43.83 -20.53
N LYS A 211 34.38 -44.03 -19.22
CA LYS A 211 34.61 -45.34 -18.61
C LYS A 211 33.42 -46.29 -18.79
N ALA A 212 32.17 -45.79 -18.59
CA ALA A 212 30.96 -46.58 -18.79
C ALA A 212 30.79 -47.01 -20.27
N ASN A 213 31.01 -46.14 -21.21
CA ASN A 213 30.93 -46.43 -22.65
C ASN A 213 31.96 -47.47 -23.05
N ARG A 214 33.21 -47.35 -22.56
CA ARG A 214 34.27 -48.36 -22.82
C ARG A 214 33.91 -49.73 -22.24
N PHE A 215 33.34 -49.78 -21.02
CA PHE A 215 32.85 -51.00 -20.43
C PHE A 215 31.74 -51.65 -21.26
N LEU A 216 30.77 -50.91 -21.73
CA LEU A 216 29.65 -51.39 -22.54
C LEU A 216 30.15 -51.98 -23.88
N THR A 217 31.11 -51.31 -24.53
CA THR A 217 31.71 -51.76 -25.77
C THR A 217 32.45 -53.12 -25.55
N LEU A 218 33.33 -53.18 -24.56
CA LEU A 218 34.08 -54.38 -24.24
C LEU A 218 33.18 -55.55 -23.78
N SER A 219 32.11 -55.25 -23.02
CA SER A 219 31.13 -56.24 -22.60
C SER A 219 30.30 -56.77 -23.78
N GLY A 220 30.01 -55.93 -24.79
CA GLY A 220 29.39 -56.35 -26.05
C GLY A 220 30.29 -57.26 -26.86
N GLU A 221 31.56 -56.88 -27.04
CA GLU A 221 32.57 -57.70 -27.72
C GLU A 221 32.77 -59.06 -27.05
N LYS A 222 32.85 -59.09 -25.72
CA LYS A 222 32.96 -60.38 -24.96
C LYS A 222 31.78 -61.30 -25.23
N LYS A 223 30.53 -60.80 -25.22
CA LYS A 223 29.29 -61.54 -25.48
C LYS A 223 29.23 -62.12 -26.91
N THR A 224 29.91 -61.50 -27.86
CA THR A 224 29.98 -62.01 -29.26
C THR A 224 31.06 -63.04 -29.48
N LEU A 225 32.05 -63.14 -28.57
CA LEU A 225 33.15 -64.11 -28.63
C LEU A 225 32.91 -65.36 -27.77
N GLU A 226 32.00 -65.30 -26.84
CA GLU A 226 31.48 -66.44 -26.07
C GLU A 226 30.29 -67.07 -26.82
#